data_2eb213d9e0e1d61940bedb890b821104
#
_entry.id   2eb213d9e0e1d61940bedb890b821104
#
_cell.length_a   1.000
_cell.length_b   1.000
_cell.length_c   1.000
_cell.angle_alpha   90.00
_cell.angle_beta   90.00
_cell.angle_gamma   90.00
#
_symmetry.space_group_name_H-M   'P 1'
#
loop_
_entity.id
_entity.type
_entity.pdbx_description
1 polymer ?
#
loop_
_entity_poly.entity_id
_entity_poly.type
_entity_poly.pdbx_seq_one_letter_code
_entity_poly.pdbx_strand_id
1 'polypeptide(L)'
;MNSADALLKTLIHNGLEVVFANPGTSEMHLVAAIDHHPEVRPVLGLFEGVVTGAADGYARMSGKAAANLLHLGPGLGNGFANIHNAKKARTPMLNIVGDHATYHLQYCLLYTSPSPRDP
;
A
#
# COMPACT_ATOMS: atom_id res chain seq x y z
N MET A 1 -13.21 6.16 -16.20
CA MET A 1 -12.30 5.27 -15.41
C MET A 1 -10.92 5.91 -15.39
N ASN A 2 -10.34 6.08 -14.22
CA ASN A 2 -8.98 6.58 -14.04
C ASN A 2 -8.02 5.41 -13.75
N SER A 3 -6.72 5.70 -13.60
CA SER A 3 -5.71 4.67 -13.36
C SER A 3 -5.90 3.93 -12.03
N ALA A 4 -6.41 4.60 -11.00
CA ALA A 4 -6.70 3.96 -9.72
C ALA A 4 -7.84 2.94 -9.84
N ASP A 5 -8.91 3.29 -10.55
CA ASP A 5 -10.01 2.35 -10.83
C ASP A 5 -9.52 1.15 -11.65
N ALA A 6 -8.69 1.40 -12.66
CA ALA A 6 -8.13 0.34 -13.50
C ALA A 6 -7.26 -0.62 -12.68
N LEU A 7 -6.43 -0.08 -11.79
CA LEU A 7 -5.62 -0.88 -10.86
C LEU A 7 -6.51 -1.74 -9.97
N LEU A 8 -7.50 -1.14 -9.29
CA LEU A 8 -8.39 -1.88 -8.40
C LEU A 8 -9.17 -2.97 -9.14
N LYS A 9 -9.73 -2.68 -10.29
CA LYS A 9 -10.43 -3.68 -11.10
C LYS A 9 -9.54 -4.86 -11.45
N THR A 10 -8.30 -4.59 -11.83
CA THR A 10 -7.32 -5.64 -12.14
C THR A 10 -7.03 -6.50 -10.92
N LEU A 11 -6.82 -5.88 -9.76
CA LEU A 11 -6.52 -6.60 -8.52
C LEU A 11 -7.72 -7.44 -8.05
N ILE A 12 -8.94 -6.88 -8.10
CA ILE A 12 -10.17 -7.59 -7.76
C ILE A 12 -10.36 -8.80 -8.69
N HIS A 13 -10.15 -8.62 -9.98
CA HIS A 13 -10.24 -9.72 -10.96
C HIS A 13 -9.24 -10.84 -10.64
N ASN A 14 -8.11 -10.50 -10.04
CA ASN A 14 -7.09 -11.46 -9.62
C ASN A 14 -7.24 -11.91 -8.15
N GLY A 15 -8.38 -11.68 -7.53
CA GLY A 15 -8.73 -12.25 -6.23
C GLY A 15 -8.42 -11.39 -5.01
N LEU A 16 -8.11 -10.10 -5.18
CA LEU A 16 -7.93 -9.19 -4.04
C LEU A 16 -9.27 -8.96 -3.34
N GLU A 17 -9.30 -9.18 -2.03
CA GLU A 17 -10.50 -9.00 -1.19
C GLU A 17 -10.32 -7.95 -0.09
N VAL A 18 -9.08 -7.67 0.32
CA VAL A 18 -8.79 -6.80 1.47
C VAL A 18 -7.62 -5.87 1.16
N VAL A 19 -7.79 -4.61 1.53
CA VAL A 19 -6.71 -3.60 1.54
C VAL A 19 -6.54 -3.09 2.97
N PHE A 20 -5.37 -3.31 3.55
CA PHE A 20 -4.97 -2.66 4.79
C PHE A 20 -4.32 -1.33 4.47
N ALA A 21 -4.71 -0.26 5.14
CA ALA A 21 -4.30 1.07 4.74
C ALA A 21 -4.00 1.99 5.92
N ASN A 22 -2.98 2.81 5.77
CA ASN A 22 -2.78 4.03 6.51
C ASN A 22 -2.41 5.14 5.52
N PRO A 23 -3.42 5.65 4.78
CA PRO A 23 -3.17 6.57 3.68
C PRO A 23 -2.98 8.02 4.15
N GLY A 24 -2.24 8.78 3.36
CA GLY A 24 -2.18 10.22 3.45
C GLY A 24 -2.88 10.89 2.26
N THR A 25 -2.66 12.19 2.11
CA THR A 25 -3.29 12.99 1.05
C THR A 25 -2.87 12.58 -0.36
N SER A 26 -1.67 12.04 -0.51
CA SER A 26 -1.16 11.60 -1.82
C SER A 26 -1.87 10.35 -2.36
N GLU A 27 -2.57 9.60 -1.52
CA GLU A 27 -3.27 8.36 -1.88
C GLU A 27 -4.78 8.55 -2.04
N MET A 28 -5.31 9.78 -1.99
CA MET A 28 -6.76 10.01 -2.00
C MET A 28 -7.46 9.48 -3.25
N HIS A 29 -6.81 9.48 -4.40
CA HIS A 29 -7.36 8.90 -5.62
C HIS A 29 -7.56 7.37 -5.50
N LEU A 30 -6.67 6.69 -4.79
CA LEU A 30 -6.81 5.26 -4.49
C LEU A 30 -7.88 5.01 -3.43
N VAL A 31 -7.95 5.85 -2.41
CA VAL A 31 -9.01 5.78 -1.38
C VAL A 31 -10.39 5.96 -2.02
N ALA A 32 -10.54 6.94 -2.90
CA ALA A 32 -11.79 7.16 -3.64
C ALA A 32 -12.14 5.95 -4.53
N ALA A 33 -11.15 5.37 -5.19
CA ALA A 33 -11.37 4.18 -6.00
C ALA A 33 -11.83 2.98 -5.13
N ILE A 34 -11.23 2.78 -3.95
CA ILE A 34 -11.63 1.73 -3.00
C ILE A 34 -13.10 1.94 -2.57
N ASP A 35 -13.50 3.18 -2.31
CA ASP A 35 -14.88 3.50 -1.93
C ASP A 35 -15.89 3.12 -3.02
N HIS A 36 -15.50 3.22 -4.29
CA HIS A 36 -16.33 2.85 -5.43
C HIS A 36 -16.36 1.34 -5.73
N HIS A 37 -15.53 0.55 -5.05
CA HIS A 37 -15.43 -0.90 -5.28
C HIS A 37 -15.72 -1.69 -4.00
N PRO A 38 -17.02 -1.95 -3.68
CA PRO A 38 -17.42 -2.62 -2.45
C PRO A 38 -16.95 -4.08 -2.35
N GLU A 39 -16.43 -4.66 -3.43
CA GLU A 39 -15.84 -6.00 -3.44
C GLU A 39 -14.54 -6.07 -2.63
N VAL A 40 -13.88 -4.95 -2.41
CA VAL A 40 -12.68 -4.84 -1.61
C VAL A 40 -13.01 -4.24 -0.26
N ARG A 41 -12.63 -4.92 0.79
CA ARG A 41 -12.79 -4.44 2.17
C ARG A 41 -11.58 -3.61 2.58
N PRO A 42 -11.73 -2.30 2.80
CA PRO A 42 -10.67 -1.49 3.40
C PRO A 42 -10.62 -1.68 4.91
N VAL A 43 -9.43 -1.79 5.46
CA VAL A 43 -9.19 -1.86 6.90
C VAL A 43 -8.14 -0.83 7.27
N LEU A 44 -8.53 0.14 8.09
CA LEU A 44 -7.63 1.20 8.55
C LEU A 44 -6.72 0.66 9.65
N GLY A 45 -5.42 0.83 9.48
CA GLY A 45 -4.43 0.68 10.53
C GLY A 45 -3.94 2.06 10.98
N LEU A 46 -3.67 2.23 12.26
CA LEU A 46 -3.21 3.52 12.80
C LEU A 46 -1.69 3.67 12.77
N PHE A 47 -0.99 2.65 12.30
CA PHE A 47 0.45 2.61 12.13
C PHE A 47 0.79 1.61 11.02
N GLU A 48 1.73 1.93 10.17
CA GLU A 48 2.03 1.12 8.97
C GLU A 48 2.64 -0.24 9.30
N GLY A 49 3.31 -0.35 10.45
CA GLY A 49 3.76 -1.66 10.96
C GLY A 49 2.59 -2.58 11.26
N VAL A 50 1.47 -2.04 11.76
CA VAL A 50 0.22 -2.80 11.96
C VAL A 50 -0.39 -3.17 10.62
N VAL A 51 -0.40 -2.25 9.66
CA VAL A 51 -0.91 -2.47 8.30
C VAL A 51 -0.21 -3.66 7.64
N THR A 52 1.10 -3.62 7.57
CA THR A 52 1.89 -4.68 6.93
C THR A 52 1.88 -5.99 7.73
N GLY A 53 1.82 -5.91 9.06
CA GLY A 53 1.65 -7.09 9.92
C GLY A 53 0.30 -7.76 9.73
N ALA A 54 -0.76 -6.98 9.58
CA ALA A 54 -2.10 -7.48 9.30
C ALA A 54 -2.16 -8.20 7.95
N ALA A 55 -1.54 -7.63 6.91
CA ALA A 55 -1.46 -8.25 5.60
C ALA A 55 -0.69 -9.57 5.63
N ASP A 56 0.41 -9.63 6.38
CA ASP A 56 1.18 -10.86 6.57
C ASP A 56 0.32 -11.94 7.26
N GLY A 57 -0.32 -11.60 8.38
CA GLY A 57 -1.20 -12.51 9.11
C GLY A 57 -2.39 -12.98 8.26
N TYR A 58 -3.04 -12.06 7.55
CA TYR A 58 -4.15 -12.40 6.66
C TYR A 58 -3.73 -13.42 5.59
N ALA A 59 -2.60 -13.20 4.93
CA ALA A 59 -2.15 -14.10 3.87
C ALA A 59 -1.75 -15.48 4.43
N ARG A 60 -1.14 -15.54 5.61
CA ARG A 60 -0.79 -16.81 6.26
C ARG A 60 -2.02 -17.63 6.59
N MET A 61 -3.08 -16.98 7.06
CA MET A 61 -4.31 -17.67 7.50
C MET A 61 -5.27 -17.97 6.36
N SER A 62 -5.39 -17.08 5.39
CA SER A 62 -6.35 -17.23 4.27
C SER A 62 -5.78 -17.92 3.04
N GLY A 63 -4.45 -17.92 2.88
CA GLY A 63 -3.80 -18.36 1.65
C GLY A 63 -3.92 -17.36 0.49
N LYS A 64 -4.44 -16.15 0.74
CA LYS A 64 -4.65 -15.11 -0.26
C LYS A 64 -3.83 -13.87 0.07
N ALA A 65 -3.24 -13.23 -0.95
CA ALA A 65 -2.55 -11.96 -0.74
C ALA A 65 -3.54 -10.84 -0.37
N ALA A 66 -3.16 -9.97 0.57
CA ALA A 66 -3.79 -8.69 0.78
C ALA A 66 -2.93 -7.59 0.18
N ALA A 67 -3.53 -6.43 -0.07
CA ALA A 67 -2.79 -5.24 -0.44
C ALA A 67 -2.59 -4.33 0.78
N ASN A 68 -1.47 -3.63 0.80
CA ASN A 68 -1.20 -2.52 1.72
C ASN A 68 -1.20 -1.21 0.93
N LEU A 69 -1.82 -0.17 1.47
CA LEU A 69 -1.74 1.18 0.94
C LEU A 69 -0.98 2.04 1.95
N LEU A 70 0.20 2.48 1.55
CA LEU A 70 1.18 3.15 2.42
C LEU A 70 1.48 4.57 1.92
N HIS A 71 1.69 5.48 2.87
CA HIS A 71 1.95 6.88 2.56
C HIS A 71 3.44 7.15 2.36
N LEU A 72 3.86 7.29 1.12
CA LEU A 72 5.19 7.73 0.72
C LEU A 72 6.33 6.91 1.36
N GLY A 73 7.52 7.48 1.40
CA GLY A 73 8.70 6.90 2.05
C GLY A 73 8.52 6.63 3.54
N PRO A 74 7.98 7.58 4.33
CA PRO A 74 7.74 7.35 5.76
C PRO A 74 6.80 6.18 6.04
N GLY A 75 5.71 6.03 5.27
CA GLY A 75 4.79 4.92 5.42
C GLY A 75 5.43 3.58 5.07
N LEU A 76 6.18 3.53 3.99
CA LEU A 76 6.96 2.35 3.62
C LEU A 76 7.99 2.00 4.68
N GLY A 77 8.74 3.00 5.18
CA GLY A 77 9.75 2.81 6.21
C GLY A 77 9.18 2.21 7.49
N ASN A 78 8.05 2.75 7.97
CA ASN A 78 7.36 2.24 9.15
C ASN A 78 6.82 0.81 8.97
N GLY A 79 6.43 0.43 7.76
CA GLY A 79 5.92 -0.90 7.44
C GLY A 79 7.00 -1.94 7.14
N PHE A 80 8.24 -1.54 6.99
CA PHE A 80 9.29 -2.36 6.39
C PHE A 80 9.64 -3.61 7.20
N ALA A 81 9.58 -3.54 8.53
CA ALA A 81 9.89 -4.69 9.38
C ALA A 81 9.01 -5.91 9.06
N ASN A 82 7.70 -5.71 8.94
CA ASN A 82 6.77 -6.79 8.62
C ASN A 82 6.78 -7.19 7.14
N ILE A 83 7.14 -6.28 6.24
CA ILE A 83 7.44 -6.63 4.84
C ILE A 83 8.65 -7.57 4.78
N HIS A 84 9.69 -7.29 5.57
CA HIS A 84 10.85 -8.16 5.68
C HIS A 84 10.44 -9.55 6.22
N ASN A 85 9.61 -9.59 7.27
CA ASN A 85 9.14 -10.84 7.85
C ASN A 85 8.31 -11.66 6.84
N ALA A 86 7.42 -11.01 6.10
CA ALA A 86 6.64 -11.65 5.06
C ALA A 86 7.53 -12.24 3.95
N LYS A 87 8.56 -11.48 3.54
CA LYS A 87 9.55 -11.97 2.56
C LYS A 87 10.26 -13.22 3.06
N LYS A 88 10.71 -13.24 4.33
CA LYS A 88 11.38 -14.41 4.92
C LYS A 88 10.44 -15.62 5.02
N ALA A 89 9.18 -15.38 5.33
CA ALA A 89 8.16 -16.43 5.44
C ALA A 89 7.58 -16.85 4.09
N ARG A 90 7.96 -16.18 2.99
CA ARG A 90 7.37 -16.35 1.64
C ARG A 90 5.87 -16.10 1.63
N THR A 91 5.41 -15.18 2.47
CA THR A 91 4.00 -14.77 2.54
C THR A 91 3.73 -13.74 1.45
N PRO A 92 2.74 -13.95 0.58
CA PRO A 92 2.43 -13.00 -0.47
C PRO A 92 1.76 -11.74 0.10
N MET A 93 2.19 -10.57 -0.35
CA MET A 93 1.52 -9.31 -0.11
C MET A 93 1.81 -8.34 -1.25
N LEU A 94 0.88 -7.45 -1.51
CA LEU A 94 1.04 -6.38 -2.47
C LEU A 94 1.20 -5.06 -1.73
N ASN A 95 2.29 -4.35 -1.96
CA ASN A 95 2.52 -3.05 -1.34
C ASN A 95 2.32 -1.95 -2.39
N ILE A 96 1.31 -1.12 -2.17
CA ILE A 96 1.02 0.06 -2.97
C ILE A 96 1.50 1.26 -2.16
N VAL A 97 2.54 1.90 -2.65
CA VAL A 97 3.17 3.04 -1.99
C VAL A 97 2.86 4.28 -2.80
N GLY A 98 2.18 5.23 -2.18
CA GLY A 98 1.93 6.52 -2.82
C GLY A 98 3.21 7.34 -2.99
N ASP A 99 3.18 8.27 -3.90
CA ASP A 99 4.25 9.25 -4.07
C ASP A 99 3.65 10.60 -4.43
N HIS A 100 4.45 11.63 -4.29
CA HIS A 100 4.07 12.98 -4.71
C HIS A 100 4.11 13.11 -6.24
N ALA A 101 3.42 14.15 -6.73
CA ALA A 101 3.58 14.56 -8.12
C ALA A 101 5.05 14.85 -8.43
N THR A 102 5.49 14.48 -9.63
CA THR A 102 6.91 14.53 -10.02
C THR A 102 7.55 15.92 -9.85
N TYR A 103 6.79 16.99 -9.96
CA TYR A 103 7.29 18.35 -9.75
C TYR A 103 7.65 18.67 -8.29
N HIS A 104 7.19 17.87 -7.32
CA HIS A 104 7.55 18.04 -5.91
C HIS A 104 8.97 17.59 -5.59
N LEU A 105 9.57 16.76 -6.41
CA LEU A 105 10.92 16.24 -6.18
C LEU A 105 11.98 17.33 -5.96
N GLN A 106 11.80 18.47 -6.61
CA GLN A 106 12.74 19.62 -6.48
C GLN A 106 12.54 20.43 -5.20
N TYR A 107 11.44 20.23 -4.45
CA TYR A 107 11.10 21.08 -3.32
C TYR A 107 11.33 20.43 -1.97
N CYS A 108 11.23 19.13 -1.86
CA CYS A 108 11.35 18.46 -0.57
C CYS A 108 11.71 16.99 -0.69
N LEU A 109 12.91 16.64 -0.26
CA LEU A 109 13.37 15.25 -0.19
C LEU A 109 12.68 14.47 0.96
N LEU A 110 12.09 15.18 1.93
CA LEU A 110 11.47 14.55 3.09
C LEU A 110 10.23 13.73 2.72
N TYR A 111 9.56 14.08 1.64
CA TYR A 111 8.30 13.47 1.21
C TYR A 111 8.47 12.43 0.11
N THR A 112 9.67 12.26 -0.41
CA THR A 112 9.96 11.27 -1.44
C THR A 112 10.70 10.08 -0.83
N SER A 113 10.53 8.92 -1.45
CA SER A 113 11.33 7.77 -1.07
C SER A 113 12.78 8.01 -1.50
N PRO A 114 13.76 7.86 -0.60
CA PRO A 114 15.15 8.05 -0.97
C PRO A 114 15.55 7.01 -2.02
N SER A 115 16.19 7.49 -3.08
CA SER A 115 16.75 6.65 -4.12
C SER A 115 18.28 6.61 -3.97
N PRO A 116 18.92 5.46 -4.22
CA PRO A 116 20.38 5.40 -4.24
C PRO A 116 21.03 6.29 -5.32
N ARG A 117 20.22 6.83 -6.23
CA ARG A 117 20.67 7.75 -7.29
C ARG A 117 20.53 9.21 -6.94
N ASP A 118 19.85 9.53 -5.85
CA ASP A 118 19.73 10.90 -5.40
C ASP A 118 21.01 11.30 -4.69
N PRO A 119 21.63 12.44 -5.04
CA PRO A 119 22.88 12.88 -4.44
C PRO A 119 22.72 13.26 -2.96
#